data_d70cab67a768c02bfe26f521a47afbb6
#
_entry.id   d70cab67a768c02bfe26f521a47afbb6
#
_cell.length_a   1.000
_cell.length_b   1.000
_cell.length_c   1.000
_cell.angle_alpha   90.00
_cell.angle_beta   90.00
_cell.angle_gamma   90.00
#
_symmetry.space_group_name_H-M   'P 1'
#
loop_
_entity.id
_entity.type
_entity.pdbx_description
1 polymer ?
#
loop_
_entity_poly.entity_id
_entity_poly.type
_entity_poly.pdbx_seq_one_letter_code
_entity_poly.pdbx_strand_id
1 'polypeptide(L)'
;MKALRMVIRREWHRMTSRRLYLGVCVVLPLLCLFFMATIFGNGQMENIPVGIVDLDNTATSRNISRRISAAPTFRVTEHFTDEADARRALQQKDIYGYLVIPPRFEQKAVTGTGATLTYYYHYALLSVGSELMAAFENTLAPVALSPIVMQAEALGVSGEQIQTFLLPVEASTHPLYNPDMDYSIYLSQPFFFVLFQILILLTTVYSIGSELKFGSAGEWLEMARGNILTAVAGKLLPYTLIFSSIGILANYVLFGPLHIPFAGSLWLMNAVTVLFIIATQALAVFIYSVFPKIAYIISVVSMVGSLGATLSGVTFPVTAMYAPVHAASYLFPVRHFTEAAQAMIYFDAGFAYFWQSVATLFIFLLAALLILPLLKWWIKKEIREEAISASPSPCPPTALSTASVIRHEWHAIATNPAILLVLAGGIFLYGLLYNYMYAPNLVRKAPVAVVDLSHSALSREYIRLLYATPQTAVYGQTPNILEARQWMKQGDVAGILY
;
A
#
# COMPACT_ATOMS: atom_id res chain seq x y z
N MET A 1 -21.82 26.19 23.75
CA MET A 1 -20.90 25.35 24.54
C MET A 1 -21.61 24.31 25.42
N LYS A 2 -22.68 24.61 26.16
CA LYS A 2 -23.38 23.61 27.02
C LYS A 2 -23.95 22.43 26.23
N ALA A 3 -24.64 22.68 25.11
CA ALA A 3 -25.20 21.64 24.24
C ALA A 3 -24.12 20.67 23.69
N LEU A 4 -23.01 21.20 23.18
CA LEU A 4 -21.89 20.40 22.69
C LEU A 4 -21.33 19.47 23.79
N ARG A 5 -21.12 19.99 25.00
CA ARG A 5 -20.65 19.21 26.16
C ARG A 5 -21.61 18.08 26.52
N MET A 6 -22.94 18.33 26.49
CA MET A 6 -23.95 17.29 26.76
C MET A 6 -23.88 16.16 25.73
N VAL A 7 -23.79 16.47 24.44
CA VAL A 7 -23.67 15.46 23.38
C VAL A 7 -22.37 14.64 23.55
N ILE A 8 -21.24 15.31 23.79
CA ILE A 8 -19.94 14.65 24.02
C ILE A 8 -20.03 13.69 25.22
N ARG A 9 -20.59 14.13 26.35
CA ARG A 9 -20.70 13.29 27.55
C ARG A 9 -21.59 12.07 27.32
N ARG A 10 -22.71 12.23 26.63
CA ARG A 10 -23.60 11.14 26.22
C ARG A 10 -22.87 10.12 25.36
N GLU A 11 -22.16 10.58 24.34
CA GLU A 11 -21.45 9.68 23.43
C GLU A 11 -20.26 8.98 24.11
N TRP A 12 -19.54 9.69 24.96
CA TRP A 12 -18.47 9.08 25.76
C TRP A 12 -19.00 7.96 26.65
N HIS A 13 -20.09 8.19 27.36
CA HIS A 13 -20.73 7.16 28.20
C HIS A 13 -21.21 5.97 27.34
N ARG A 14 -21.81 6.23 26.20
CA ARG A 14 -22.25 5.18 25.26
C ARG A 14 -21.10 4.33 24.74
N MET A 15 -20.00 4.96 24.41
CA MET A 15 -18.79 4.30 23.92
C MET A 15 -18.13 3.45 25.00
N THR A 16 -18.05 3.93 26.24
CA THR A 16 -17.43 3.19 27.36
C THR A 16 -18.34 2.09 27.92
N SER A 17 -19.65 2.24 27.81
CA SER A 17 -20.61 1.23 28.33
C SER A 17 -20.79 0.02 27.39
N ARG A 18 -20.46 0.14 26.11
CA ARG A 18 -20.64 -0.95 25.13
C ARG A 18 -19.29 -1.52 24.69
N ARG A 19 -19.02 -2.77 25.03
CA ARG A 19 -17.76 -3.49 24.72
C ARG A 19 -17.42 -3.46 23.22
N LEU A 20 -18.45 -3.47 22.34
CA LEU A 20 -18.26 -3.42 20.88
C LEU A 20 -17.51 -2.15 20.44
N TYR A 21 -17.86 -0.98 21.00
CA TYR A 21 -17.19 0.27 20.65
C TYR A 21 -15.72 0.27 21.08
N LEU A 22 -15.44 -0.20 22.30
CA LEU A 22 -14.05 -0.33 22.78
C LEU A 22 -13.26 -1.31 21.90
N GLY A 23 -13.87 -2.45 21.55
CA GLY A 23 -13.26 -3.42 20.65
C GLY A 23 -12.87 -2.82 19.28
N VAL A 24 -13.80 -2.14 18.63
CA VAL A 24 -13.59 -1.62 17.27
C VAL A 24 -12.77 -0.33 17.26
N CYS A 25 -12.95 0.56 18.25
CA CYS A 25 -12.27 1.86 18.26
C CYS A 25 -10.85 1.82 18.85
N VAL A 26 -10.56 0.84 19.73
CA VAL A 26 -9.27 0.78 20.44
C VAL A 26 -8.55 -0.53 20.18
N VAL A 27 -9.20 -1.67 20.49
CA VAL A 27 -8.51 -2.97 20.44
C VAL A 27 -8.12 -3.32 19.00
N LEU A 28 -9.04 -3.18 18.05
CA LEU A 28 -8.79 -3.57 16.66
C LEU A 28 -7.73 -2.70 15.97
N PRO A 29 -7.72 -1.37 16.08
CA PRO A 29 -6.62 -0.56 15.53
C PRO A 29 -5.25 -0.87 16.17
N LEU A 30 -5.21 -1.09 17.50
CA LEU A 30 -3.96 -1.47 18.16
C LEU A 30 -3.49 -2.86 17.75
N LEU A 31 -4.41 -3.79 17.54
CA LEU A 31 -4.10 -5.11 17.02
C LEU A 31 -3.59 -5.03 15.57
N CYS A 32 -4.18 -4.18 14.74
CA CYS A 32 -3.67 -3.91 13.39
C CYS A 32 -2.25 -3.32 13.44
N LEU A 33 -1.98 -2.38 14.34
CA LEU A 33 -0.65 -1.81 14.51
C LEU A 33 0.37 -2.87 14.95
N PHE A 34 0.02 -3.67 15.95
CA PHE A 34 0.85 -4.79 16.42
C PHE A 34 1.13 -5.80 15.30
N PHE A 35 0.10 -6.14 14.53
CA PHE A 35 0.20 -7.07 13.41
C PHE A 35 1.12 -6.52 12.30
N MET A 36 0.99 -5.26 11.95
CA MET A 36 1.90 -4.61 10.98
C MET A 36 3.34 -4.57 11.49
N ALA A 37 3.54 -4.24 12.76
CA ALA A 37 4.84 -4.21 13.39
C ALA A 37 5.53 -5.58 13.42
N THR A 38 4.75 -6.67 13.60
CA THR A 38 5.30 -8.04 13.66
C THR A 38 5.52 -8.65 12.29
N ILE A 39 4.61 -8.45 11.32
CA ILE A 39 4.76 -9.01 9.97
C ILE A 39 5.97 -8.40 9.25
N PHE A 40 6.12 -7.09 9.34
CA PHE A 40 7.17 -6.37 8.63
C PHE A 40 8.41 -6.09 9.51
N GLY A 41 8.44 -6.61 10.75
CA GLY A 41 9.50 -6.30 11.72
C GLY A 41 10.92 -6.72 11.27
N ASN A 42 11.04 -7.75 10.44
CA ASN A 42 12.34 -8.20 9.90
C ASN A 42 12.74 -7.44 8.62
N GLY A 43 11.83 -6.64 8.04
CA GLY A 43 12.08 -5.76 6.91
C GLY A 43 12.47 -6.45 5.61
N GLN A 44 13.52 -7.23 5.62
CA GLN A 44 14.03 -7.97 4.47
C GLN A 44 13.52 -9.42 4.45
N MET A 45 13.38 -9.98 3.25
CA MET A 45 13.09 -11.39 3.10
C MET A 45 14.37 -12.19 3.21
N GLU A 46 14.53 -12.84 4.35
CA GLU A 46 15.64 -13.74 4.61
C GLU A 46 15.22 -15.21 4.55
N ASN A 47 16.21 -16.09 4.37
CA ASN A 47 16.01 -17.53 4.43
C ASN A 47 14.99 -18.08 3.42
N ILE A 48 14.95 -17.53 2.20
CA ILE A 48 14.09 -18.03 1.13
C ILE A 48 14.58 -19.42 0.70
N PRO A 49 13.74 -20.48 0.72
CA PRO A 49 14.12 -21.81 0.33
C PRO A 49 14.55 -21.87 -1.14
N VAL A 50 15.79 -22.32 -1.38
CA VAL A 50 16.34 -22.52 -2.72
C VAL A 50 17.05 -23.87 -2.85
N GLY A 51 17.14 -24.38 -4.08
CA GLY A 51 17.84 -25.60 -4.41
C GLY A 51 19.13 -25.35 -5.18
N ILE A 52 20.05 -26.29 -5.15
CA ILE A 52 21.26 -26.29 -5.98
C ILE A 52 21.32 -27.59 -6.76
N VAL A 53 21.50 -27.49 -8.07
CA VAL A 53 21.77 -28.63 -8.97
C VAL A 53 23.22 -28.51 -9.41
N ASP A 54 24.11 -29.25 -8.76
CA ASP A 54 25.55 -29.27 -9.09
C ASP A 54 25.87 -30.49 -9.95
N LEU A 55 26.03 -30.30 -11.26
CA LEU A 55 26.40 -31.34 -12.22
C LEU A 55 27.91 -31.36 -12.51
N ASP A 56 28.68 -30.41 -11.96
CA ASP A 56 30.11 -30.28 -12.18
C ASP A 56 30.94 -30.98 -11.07
N ASN A 57 30.48 -30.91 -9.84
CA ASN A 57 31.10 -31.53 -8.66
C ASN A 57 32.58 -31.16 -8.43
N THR A 58 32.99 -29.97 -8.85
CA THR A 58 34.37 -29.47 -8.76
C THR A 58 34.65 -28.63 -7.52
N ALA A 59 35.86 -28.13 -7.34
CA ALA A 59 36.20 -27.22 -6.27
C ALA A 59 35.49 -25.85 -6.48
N THR A 60 35.36 -25.41 -7.74
CA THR A 60 34.71 -24.19 -8.11
C THR A 60 33.20 -24.25 -7.87
N SER A 61 32.54 -25.36 -8.25
CA SER A 61 31.10 -25.52 -8.00
C SER A 61 30.77 -25.55 -6.51
N ARG A 62 31.59 -26.21 -5.68
CA ARG A 62 31.45 -26.19 -4.21
C ARG A 62 31.67 -24.80 -3.62
N ASN A 63 32.54 -23.98 -4.20
CA ASN A 63 32.71 -22.58 -3.75
C ASN A 63 31.47 -21.76 -4.05
N ILE A 64 30.88 -21.90 -5.24
CA ILE A 64 29.63 -21.24 -5.63
C ILE A 64 28.51 -21.63 -4.66
N SER A 65 28.33 -22.92 -4.41
CA SER A 65 27.33 -23.45 -3.48
C SER A 65 27.51 -22.88 -2.07
N ARG A 66 28.73 -22.75 -1.57
CA ARG A 66 29.02 -22.12 -0.27
C ARG A 66 28.68 -20.64 -0.25
N ARG A 67 28.94 -19.89 -1.33
CA ARG A 67 28.56 -18.47 -1.44
C ARG A 67 27.06 -18.26 -1.38
N ILE A 68 26.30 -19.07 -2.11
CA ILE A 68 24.83 -19.06 -2.05
C ILE A 68 24.35 -19.39 -0.63
N SER A 69 24.91 -20.42 0.00
CA SER A 69 24.54 -20.80 1.38
C SER A 69 24.93 -19.78 2.44
N ALA A 70 25.91 -18.93 2.17
CA ALA A 70 26.37 -17.89 3.08
C ALA A 70 25.58 -16.56 2.96
N ALA A 71 24.85 -16.36 1.87
CA ALA A 71 24.05 -15.17 1.67
C ALA A 71 22.74 -15.25 2.48
N PRO A 72 22.39 -14.22 3.29
CA PRO A 72 21.27 -14.28 4.22
C PRO A 72 19.90 -14.45 3.55
N THR A 73 19.77 -14.05 2.32
CA THR A 73 18.54 -14.17 1.53
C THR A 73 18.22 -15.64 1.21
N PHE A 74 19.23 -16.50 1.08
CA PHE A 74 19.05 -17.89 0.67
C PHE A 74 19.08 -18.86 1.86
N ARG A 75 18.17 -19.82 1.84
CA ARG A 75 18.26 -21.04 2.62
C ARG A 75 18.34 -22.23 1.67
N VAL A 76 19.53 -22.76 1.43
CA VAL A 76 19.69 -23.97 0.62
C VAL A 76 19.06 -25.12 1.38
N THR A 77 17.93 -25.62 0.90
CA THR A 77 17.17 -26.72 1.52
C THR A 77 17.58 -28.05 0.99
N GLU A 78 17.97 -28.12 -0.28
CA GLU A 78 18.27 -29.41 -0.93
C GLU A 78 19.30 -29.25 -2.07
N HIS A 79 20.15 -30.24 -2.21
CA HIS A 79 21.04 -30.41 -3.33
C HIS A 79 20.47 -31.51 -4.25
N PHE A 80 20.06 -31.11 -5.44
CA PHE A 80 19.46 -31.99 -6.42
C PHE A 80 20.52 -32.56 -7.36
N THR A 81 20.35 -33.84 -7.71
CA THR A 81 21.21 -34.52 -8.70
C THR A 81 20.72 -34.34 -10.14
N ASP A 82 19.46 -33.91 -10.32
CA ASP A 82 18.84 -33.69 -11.60
C ASP A 82 17.98 -32.38 -11.58
N GLU A 83 18.00 -31.67 -12.68
CA GLU A 83 17.20 -30.44 -12.87
C GLU A 83 15.69 -30.72 -12.84
N ALA A 84 15.25 -31.91 -13.30
CA ALA A 84 13.84 -32.27 -13.29
C ALA A 84 13.26 -32.35 -11.88
N ASP A 85 14.07 -32.81 -10.90
CA ASP A 85 13.67 -32.87 -9.50
C ASP A 85 13.59 -31.48 -8.87
N ALA A 86 14.57 -30.63 -9.15
CA ALA A 86 14.55 -29.24 -8.69
C ALA A 86 13.34 -28.48 -9.26
N ARG A 87 13.00 -28.71 -10.53
CA ARG A 87 11.81 -28.13 -11.19
C ARG A 87 10.52 -28.62 -10.52
N ARG A 88 10.43 -29.90 -10.14
CA ARG A 88 9.26 -30.44 -9.40
C ARG A 88 9.13 -29.80 -8.03
N ALA A 89 10.23 -29.66 -7.29
CA ALA A 89 10.24 -28.98 -6.00
C ALA A 89 9.81 -27.51 -6.11
N LEU A 90 10.24 -26.81 -7.17
CA LEU A 90 9.77 -25.45 -7.47
C LEU A 90 8.26 -25.39 -7.76
N GLN A 91 7.73 -26.36 -8.52
CA GLN A 91 6.29 -26.44 -8.82
C GLN A 91 5.45 -26.77 -7.58
N GLN A 92 5.99 -27.59 -6.67
CA GLN A 92 5.38 -27.96 -5.39
C GLN A 92 5.48 -26.83 -4.35
N LYS A 93 6.29 -25.80 -4.63
CA LYS A 93 6.59 -24.66 -3.73
C LYS A 93 7.44 -25.07 -2.49
N ASP A 94 8.14 -26.18 -2.57
CA ASP A 94 9.10 -26.58 -1.55
C ASP A 94 10.34 -25.66 -1.59
N ILE A 95 10.68 -25.19 -2.80
CA ILE A 95 11.68 -24.15 -3.06
C ILE A 95 11.08 -23.03 -3.93
N TYR A 96 11.65 -21.84 -3.86
CA TYR A 96 11.26 -20.67 -4.67
C TYR A 96 12.24 -20.33 -5.78
N GLY A 97 13.39 -21.00 -5.81
CA GLY A 97 14.38 -20.87 -6.87
C GLY A 97 15.41 -21.98 -6.79
N TYR A 98 16.14 -22.19 -7.87
CA TYR A 98 17.28 -23.10 -7.90
C TYR A 98 18.36 -22.64 -8.85
N LEU A 99 19.62 -22.92 -8.49
CA LEU A 99 20.81 -22.68 -9.31
C LEU A 99 21.23 -23.97 -9.99
N VAL A 100 21.53 -23.91 -11.29
CA VAL A 100 22.09 -25.03 -12.06
C VAL A 100 23.55 -24.71 -12.41
N ILE A 101 24.46 -25.57 -11.95
CA ILE A 101 25.88 -25.55 -12.33
C ILE A 101 26.06 -26.67 -13.36
N PRO A 102 26.27 -26.36 -14.65
CA PRO A 102 26.31 -27.38 -15.70
C PRO A 102 27.61 -28.22 -15.63
N PRO A 103 27.64 -29.41 -16.26
CA PRO A 103 28.82 -30.23 -16.29
C PRO A 103 29.97 -29.54 -17.03
N ARG A 104 31.21 -29.77 -16.58
CA ARG A 104 32.43 -29.13 -17.08
C ARG A 104 32.46 -27.61 -16.91
N PHE A 105 31.75 -27.08 -15.91
CA PHE A 105 31.70 -25.65 -15.66
C PHE A 105 33.10 -25.08 -15.37
N GLU A 106 33.85 -25.71 -14.43
CA GLU A 106 35.21 -25.25 -14.06
C GLU A 106 36.15 -25.32 -15.26
N GLN A 107 36.11 -26.40 -16.06
CA GLN A 107 36.95 -26.54 -17.24
C GLN A 107 36.67 -25.41 -18.25
N LYS A 108 35.40 -25.12 -18.54
CA LYS A 108 35.01 -24.05 -19.46
C LYS A 108 35.39 -22.66 -18.93
N ALA A 109 35.24 -22.44 -17.63
CA ALA A 109 35.64 -21.19 -16.98
C ALA A 109 37.14 -20.94 -17.09
N VAL A 110 37.96 -21.96 -16.82
CA VAL A 110 39.43 -21.86 -16.90
C VAL A 110 39.92 -21.75 -18.33
N THR A 111 39.31 -22.45 -19.29
CA THR A 111 39.73 -22.38 -20.71
C THR A 111 39.20 -21.17 -21.48
N GLY A 112 38.36 -20.33 -20.85
CA GLY A 112 37.78 -19.15 -21.49
C GLY A 112 36.78 -19.48 -22.61
N THR A 113 36.28 -20.72 -22.69
CA THR A 113 35.32 -21.16 -23.72
C THR A 113 33.86 -20.80 -23.41
N GLY A 114 33.63 -20.03 -22.34
CA GLY A 114 32.32 -19.60 -21.93
C GLY A 114 31.63 -20.62 -21.00
N ALA A 115 31.57 -20.29 -19.73
CA ALA A 115 30.83 -21.04 -18.72
C ALA A 115 29.54 -20.26 -18.35
N THR A 116 28.40 -20.93 -18.30
CA THR A 116 27.11 -20.29 -18.00
C THR A 116 26.55 -20.87 -16.71
N LEU A 117 26.26 -20.03 -15.75
CA LEU A 117 25.44 -20.38 -14.60
C LEU A 117 23.99 -20.00 -14.92
N THR A 118 23.06 -20.89 -14.65
CA THR A 118 21.65 -20.65 -14.88
C THR A 118 20.91 -20.74 -13.58
N TYR A 119 20.12 -19.70 -13.26
CA TYR A 119 19.24 -19.72 -12.08
C TYR A 119 17.78 -19.55 -12.52
N TYR A 120 16.93 -20.33 -11.90
CA TYR A 120 15.48 -20.31 -12.10
C TYR A 120 14.82 -19.87 -10.80
N TYR A 121 13.79 -19.02 -10.88
CA TYR A 121 13.09 -18.52 -9.73
C TYR A 121 11.62 -18.31 -10.01
N HIS A 122 10.81 -18.40 -8.95
CA HIS A 122 9.36 -18.32 -9.03
C HIS A 122 8.90 -16.87 -9.06
N TYR A 123 8.63 -16.33 -10.23
CA TYR A 123 8.26 -14.91 -10.42
C TYR A 123 6.73 -14.65 -10.34
N ALA A 124 5.88 -15.67 -10.15
CA ALA A 124 4.46 -15.46 -9.92
C ALA A 124 4.18 -14.76 -8.57
N LEU A 125 5.11 -14.87 -7.62
CA LEU A 125 5.16 -14.06 -6.40
C LEU A 125 6.18 -12.95 -6.66
N LEU A 126 5.69 -11.78 -7.10
CA LEU A 126 6.54 -10.67 -7.54
C LEU A 126 7.61 -10.27 -6.50
N SER A 127 7.23 -10.20 -5.24
CA SER A 127 8.14 -9.84 -4.15
C SER A 127 9.27 -10.84 -3.94
N VAL A 128 8.94 -12.13 -3.86
CA VAL A 128 9.93 -13.21 -3.69
C VAL A 128 10.80 -13.32 -4.95
N GLY A 129 10.18 -13.22 -6.13
CA GLY A 129 10.90 -13.31 -7.40
C GLY A 129 11.89 -12.17 -7.63
N SER A 130 11.52 -10.93 -7.31
CA SER A 130 12.43 -9.78 -7.42
C SER A 130 13.58 -9.86 -6.41
N GLU A 131 13.32 -10.31 -5.19
CA GLU A 131 14.35 -10.50 -4.17
C GLU A 131 15.34 -11.58 -4.57
N LEU A 132 14.85 -12.75 -5.02
CA LEU A 132 15.71 -13.84 -5.50
C LEU A 132 16.54 -13.43 -6.72
N MET A 133 15.95 -12.70 -7.67
CA MET A 133 16.67 -12.19 -8.83
C MET A 133 17.85 -11.31 -8.40
N ALA A 134 17.57 -10.31 -7.57
CA ALA A 134 18.60 -9.40 -7.05
C ALA A 134 19.67 -10.14 -6.24
N ALA A 135 19.27 -11.08 -5.39
CA ALA A 135 20.19 -11.86 -4.58
C ALA A 135 21.08 -12.76 -5.42
N PHE A 136 20.54 -13.43 -6.44
CA PHE A 136 21.34 -14.24 -7.37
C PHE A 136 22.31 -13.38 -8.16
N GLU A 137 21.87 -12.26 -8.71
CA GLU A 137 22.73 -11.33 -9.44
C GLU A 137 23.87 -10.81 -8.56
N ASN A 138 23.58 -10.31 -7.37
CA ASN A 138 24.59 -9.80 -6.44
C ASN A 138 25.59 -10.88 -5.99
N THR A 139 25.13 -12.11 -5.78
CA THR A 139 25.98 -13.20 -5.29
C THR A 139 26.82 -13.81 -6.41
N LEU A 140 26.29 -13.90 -7.64
CA LEU A 140 26.97 -14.59 -8.75
C LEU A 140 27.80 -13.65 -9.63
N ALA A 141 27.51 -12.35 -9.67
CA ALA A 141 28.29 -11.39 -10.49
C ALA A 141 29.80 -11.43 -10.18
N PRO A 142 30.26 -11.43 -8.92
CA PRO A 142 31.68 -11.55 -8.60
C PRO A 142 32.29 -12.89 -9.04
N VAL A 143 31.47 -13.96 -9.06
CA VAL A 143 31.93 -15.29 -9.48
C VAL A 143 32.16 -15.34 -10.98
N ALA A 144 31.31 -14.68 -11.77
CA ALA A 144 31.43 -14.62 -13.21
C ALA A 144 32.74 -13.92 -13.68
N LEU A 145 33.21 -12.95 -12.93
CA LEU A 145 34.42 -12.20 -13.23
C LEU A 145 35.70 -12.88 -12.72
N SER A 146 35.62 -13.75 -11.70
CA SER A 146 36.80 -14.31 -11.04
C SER A 146 37.76 -15.10 -11.94
N PRO A 147 37.31 -15.93 -12.93
CA PRO A 147 38.21 -16.66 -13.82
C PRO A 147 39.01 -15.72 -14.74
N ILE A 148 38.39 -14.63 -15.19
CA ILE A 148 39.01 -13.64 -16.08
C ILE A 148 40.09 -12.86 -15.32
N VAL A 149 39.75 -12.45 -14.11
CA VAL A 149 40.68 -11.75 -13.20
C VAL A 149 41.90 -12.64 -12.91
N MET A 150 41.67 -13.91 -12.54
CA MET A 150 42.76 -14.87 -12.26
C MET A 150 43.68 -15.11 -13.47
N GLN A 151 43.13 -15.25 -14.67
CA GLN A 151 43.92 -15.42 -15.90
C GLN A 151 44.78 -14.19 -16.21
N ALA A 152 44.23 -13.03 -16.05
CA ALA A 152 44.92 -11.80 -16.38
C ALA A 152 45.95 -11.41 -15.29
N GLU A 153 45.71 -11.72 -14.01
CA GLU A 153 46.72 -11.63 -12.97
C GLU A 153 47.91 -12.57 -13.24
N ALA A 154 47.65 -13.78 -13.76
CA ALA A 154 48.69 -14.70 -14.19
C ALA A 154 49.52 -14.17 -15.40
N LEU A 155 48.99 -13.23 -16.17
CA LEU A 155 49.65 -12.49 -17.25
C LEU A 155 50.29 -11.18 -16.78
N GLY A 156 50.26 -10.88 -15.49
CA GLY A 156 50.86 -9.67 -14.89
C GLY A 156 50.03 -8.42 -15.04
N VAL A 157 48.74 -8.51 -15.42
CA VAL A 157 47.83 -7.36 -15.47
C VAL A 157 47.11 -7.24 -14.13
N SER A 158 47.04 -6.05 -13.56
CA SER A 158 46.33 -5.86 -12.29
C SER A 158 44.85 -6.03 -12.43
N GLY A 159 44.15 -6.60 -11.41
CA GLY A 159 42.73 -6.83 -11.43
C GLY A 159 41.91 -5.57 -11.72
N GLU A 160 42.34 -4.42 -11.24
CA GLU A 160 41.72 -3.11 -11.45
C GLU A 160 41.79 -2.65 -12.93
N GLN A 161 42.91 -2.91 -13.61
CA GLN A 161 43.06 -2.63 -15.04
C GLN A 161 42.15 -3.51 -15.89
N ILE A 162 41.98 -4.76 -15.48
CA ILE A 162 41.14 -5.72 -16.17
C ILE A 162 39.67 -5.33 -16.05
N GLN A 163 39.23 -4.94 -14.85
CA GLN A 163 37.87 -4.51 -14.62
C GLN A 163 37.52 -3.29 -15.48
N THR A 164 38.42 -2.31 -15.54
CA THR A 164 38.28 -1.14 -16.40
C THR A 164 38.24 -1.47 -17.89
N PHE A 165 38.97 -2.50 -18.31
CA PHE A 165 39.00 -2.92 -19.73
C PHE A 165 37.76 -3.74 -20.12
N LEU A 166 37.26 -4.59 -19.22
CA LEU A 166 36.07 -5.42 -19.45
C LEU A 166 34.76 -4.64 -19.32
N LEU A 167 34.74 -3.66 -18.42
CA LEU A 167 33.60 -2.81 -18.16
C LEU A 167 34.01 -1.33 -18.31
N PRO A 168 34.23 -0.88 -19.58
CA PRO A 168 34.64 0.51 -19.83
C PRO A 168 33.58 1.53 -19.43
N VAL A 169 32.35 1.08 -19.24
CA VAL A 169 31.24 1.85 -18.67
C VAL A 169 30.59 1.02 -17.58
N GLU A 170 30.70 1.46 -16.35
CA GLU A 170 30.04 0.86 -15.21
C GLU A 170 28.77 1.64 -14.88
N ALA A 171 27.63 0.94 -14.84
CA ALA A 171 26.40 1.54 -14.35
C ALA A 171 26.39 1.50 -12.81
N SER A 172 26.73 2.62 -12.19
CA SER A 172 26.65 2.77 -10.74
C SER A 172 25.23 3.13 -10.36
N THR A 173 24.52 2.22 -9.66
CA THR A 173 23.14 2.44 -9.20
C THR A 173 23.14 2.80 -7.72
N HIS A 174 22.48 3.89 -7.40
CA HIS A 174 22.32 4.34 -6.02
C HIS A 174 20.82 4.42 -5.70
N PRO A 175 20.19 3.33 -5.19
CA PRO A 175 18.82 3.38 -4.74
C PRO A 175 18.72 4.34 -3.54
N LEU A 176 17.84 5.34 -3.67
CA LEU A 176 17.61 6.33 -2.64
C LEU A 176 16.44 5.91 -1.75
N TYR A 177 16.49 6.32 -0.48
CA TYR A 177 15.43 6.19 0.53
C TYR A 177 15.13 4.78 1.06
N ASN A 178 15.29 3.74 0.27
CA ASN A 178 15.15 2.34 0.67
C ASN A 178 16.15 1.47 -0.09
N PRO A 179 17.46 1.63 0.17
CA PRO A 179 18.52 0.93 -0.58
C PRO A 179 18.47 -0.58 -0.40
N ASP A 180 18.01 -1.06 0.74
CA ASP A 180 17.95 -2.47 1.09
C ASP A 180 16.63 -3.13 0.68
N MET A 181 15.75 -2.41 -0.06
CA MET A 181 14.39 -2.87 -0.45
C MET A 181 13.57 -3.42 0.72
N ASP A 182 13.70 -2.79 1.87
CA ASP A 182 13.05 -3.17 3.11
C ASP A 182 11.53 -2.95 3.02
N TYR A 183 10.77 -4.04 3.20
CA TYR A 183 9.31 -4.02 3.15
C TYR A 183 8.69 -3.27 4.33
N SER A 184 9.35 -3.21 5.48
CA SER A 184 8.86 -2.46 6.63
C SER A 184 8.78 -0.97 6.31
N ILE A 185 9.80 -0.45 5.62
CA ILE A 185 9.88 0.95 5.20
C ILE A 185 8.78 1.26 4.18
N TYR A 186 8.58 0.36 3.21
CA TYR A 186 7.67 0.59 2.10
C TYR A 186 6.20 0.41 2.46
N LEU A 187 5.85 -0.63 3.23
CA LEU A 187 4.44 -1.05 3.42
C LEU A 187 3.86 -0.74 4.79
N SER A 188 4.66 -0.74 5.87
CA SER A 188 4.11 -0.70 7.24
C SER A 188 3.24 0.53 7.50
N GLN A 189 3.75 1.71 7.16
CA GLN A 189 3.05 2.97 7.38
C GLN A 189 1.79 3.07 6.50
N PRO A 190 1.86 2.94 5.16
CA PRO A 190 0.68 3.13 4.32
C PRO A 190 -0.40 2.07 4.58
N PHE A 191 -0.03 0.80 4.76
CA PHE A 191 -1.01 -0.27 5.01
C PHE A 191 -1.73 -0.09 6.34
N PHE A 192 -1.02 0.32 7.40
CA PHE A 192 -1.68 0.64 8.66
C PHE A 192 -2.77 1.70 8.46
N PHE A 193 -2.45 2.82 7.80
CA PHE A 193 -3.41 3.91 7.62
C PHE A 193 -4.54 3.58 6.64
N VAL A 194 -4.32 2.71 5.67
CA VAL A 194 -5.38 2.14 4.83
C VAL A 194 -6.38 1.33 5.66
N LEU A 195 -5.92 0.41 6.49
CA LEU A 195 -6.79 -0.36 7.39
C LEU A 195 -7.49 0.55 8.41
N PHE A 196 -6.75 1.51 8.94
CA PHE A 196 -7.26 2.48 9.89
C PHE A 196 -8.38 3.34 9.30
N GLN A 197 -8.26 3.77 8.04
CA GLN A 197 -9.33 4.46 7.31
C GLN A 197 -10.63 3.65 7.32
N ILE A 198 -10.56 2.34 7.04
CA ILE A 198 -11.74 1.47 7.00
C ILE A 198 -12.42 1.45 8.38
N LEU A 199 -11.65 1.33 9.46
CA LEU A 199 -12.17 1.33 10.82
C LEU A 199 -12.81 2.66 11.19
N ILE A 200 -12.20 3.79 10.81
CA ILE A 200 -12.75 5.14 11.04
C ILE A 200 -14.07 5.31 10.29
N LEU A 201 -14.13 4.91 9.01
CA LEU A 201 -15.34 4.98 8.18
C LEU A 201 -16.47 4.17 8.80
N LEU A 202 -16.24 2.89 9.11
CA LEU A 202 -17.23 1.98 9.68
C LEU A 202 -17.74 2.46 11.04
N THR A 203 -16.83 2.88 11.91
CA THR A 203 -17.20 3.38 13.24
C THR A 203 -18.04 4.64 13.15
N THR A 204 -17.65 5.59 12.29
CA THR A 204 -18.37 6.85 12.10
C THR A 204 -19.78 6.61 11.60
N VAL A 205 -19.93 5.81 10.55
CA VAL A 205 -21.23 5.46 9.97
C VAL A 205 -22.11 4.70 10.98
N TYR A 206 -21.53 3.73 11.68
CA TYR A 206 -22.26 2.98 12.69
C TYR A 206 -22.69 3.87 13.89
N SER A 207 -21.85 4.79 14.31
CA SER A 207 -22.19 5.70 15.42
C SER A 207 -23.40 6.57 15.09
N ILE A 208 -23.46 7.12 13.86
CA ILE A 208 -24.58 7.94 13.38
C ILE A 208 -25.82 7.07 13.11
N GLY A 209 -25.65 5.97 12.39
CA GLY A 209 -26.74 5.09 11.98
C GLY A 209 -27.41 4.39 13.15
N SER A 210 -26.69 4.15 14.24
CA SER A 210 -27.26 3.56 15.44
C SER A 210 -28.25 4.49 16.16
N GLU A 211 -28.18 5.81 15.98
CA GLU A 211 -29.18 6.74 16.52
C GLU A 211 -30.54 6.55 15.81
N LEU A 212 -30.52 6.39 14.50
CA LEU A 212 -31.73 6.12 13.73
C LEU A 212 -32.25 4.71 14.02
N LYS A 213 -31.37 3.69 14.02
CA LYS A 213 -31.75 2.31 14.25
C LYS A 213 -32.42 2.06 15.61
N PHE A 214 -32.04 2.79 16.64
CA PHE A 214 -32.54 2.62 18.01
C PHE A 214 -33.53 3.72 18.42
N GLY A 215 -34.05 4.53 17.49
CA GLY A 215 -35.05 5.57 17.75
C GLY A 215 -34.55 6.70 18.66
N SER A 216 -33.24 6.86 18.82
CA SER A 216 -32.64 7.86 19.71
C SER A 216 -32.20 9.16 19.01
N ALA A 217 -32.53 9.27 17.71
CA ALA A 217 -32.13 10.40 16.88
C ALA A 217 -32.81 11.72 17.29
N GLY A 218 -34.07 11.65 17.78
CA GLY A 218 -34.80 12.80 18.33
C GLY A 218 -34.11 13.39 19.53
N GLU A 219 -33.83 12.55 20.54
CA GLU A 219 -33.12 12.93 21.76
C GLU A 219 -31.73 13.54 21.45
N TRP A 220 -31.00 12.91 20.53
CA TRP A 220 -29.68 13.38 20.09
C TRP A 220 -29.77 14.80 19.50
N LEU A 221 -30.75 15.05 18.61
CA LEU A 221 -30.92 16.35 17.97
C LEU A 221 -31.42 17.42 18.97
N GLU A 222 -32.29 17.05 19.91
CA GLU A 222 -32.77 17.94 20.98
C GLU A 222 -31.66 18.37 21.94
N MET A 223 -30.78 17.44 22.36
CA MET A 223 -29.58 17.77 23.15
C MET A 223 -28.68 18.77 22.47
N ALA A 224 -28.60 18.70 21.13
CA ALA A 224 -27.89 19.68 20.30
C ALA A 224 -28.69 20.98 20.04
N ARG A 225 -29.85 21.17 20.68
CA ARG A 225 -30.77 22.30 20.43
C ARG A 225 -31.18 22.45 18.98
N GLY A 226 -31.37 21.33 18.27
CA GLY A 226 -31.75 21.30 16.88
C GLY A 226 -30.65 21.73 15.88
N ASN A 227 -29.43 21.96 16.35
CA ASN A 227 -28.28 22.29 15.49
C ASN A 227 -27.52 21.02 15.08
N ILE A 228 -27.63 20.66 13.81
CA ILE A 228 -27.01 19.43 13.26
C ILE A 228 -25.48 19.45 13.36
N LEU A 229 -24.85 20.61 13.16
CA LEU A 229 -23.38 20.72 13.27
C LEU A 229 -22.93 20.40 14.72
N THR A 230 -23.63 20.96 15.73
CA THR A 230 -23.35 20.67 17.14
C THR A 230 -23.60 19.19 17.46
N ALA A 231 -24.65 18.61 16.89
CA ALA A 231 -25.00 17.19 17.05
C ALA A 231 -23.89 16.29 16.51
N VAL A 232 -23.50 16.48 15.24
CA VAL A 232 -22.47 15.66 14.58
C VAL A 232 -21.09 15.90 15.19
N ALA A 233 -20.68 17.15 15.40
CA ALA A 233 -19.39 17.46 15.99
C ALA A 233 -19.27 16.91 17.41
N GLY A 234 -20.32 17.07 18.26
CA GLY A 234 -20.31 16.53 19.62
C GLY A 234 -20.28 15.01 19.68
N LYS A 235 -20.87 14.36 18.67
CA LYS A 235 -20.87 12.91 18.53
C LYS A 235 -19.53 12.35 18.06
N LEU A 236 -18.90 12.98 17.08
CA LEU A 236 -17.66 12.49 16.47
C LEU A 236 -16.42 12.83 17.29
N LEU A 237 -16.42 13.92 18.05
CA LEU A 237 -15.25 14.39 18.81
C LEU A 237 -14.60 13.31 19.70
N PRO A 238 -15.33 12.48 20.48
CA PRO A 238 -14.74 11.40 21.27
C PRO A 238 -13.97 10.39 20.40
N TYR A 239 -14.53 10.01 19.26
CA TYR A 239 -13.90 9.09 18.32
C TYR A 239 -12.67 9.73 17.67
N THR A 240 -12.76 11.01 17.29
CA THR A 240 -11.64 11.78 16.74
C THR A 240 -10.46 11.80 17.70
N LEU A 241 -10.72 12.03 19.00
CA LEU A 241 -9.67 12.02 20.02
C LEU A 241 -9.00 10.66 20.16
N ILE A 242 -9.79 9.58 20.20
CA ILE A 242 -9.24 8.22 20.31
C ILE A 242 -8.44 7.86 19.08
N PHE A 243 -9.00 8.05 17.88
CA PHE A 243 -8.30 7.73 16.64
C PHE A 243 -7.05 8.60 16.45
N SER A 244 -7.10 9.88 16.83
CA SER A 244 -5.91 10.75 16.79
C SER A 244 -4.83 10.25 17.75
N SER A 245 -5.19 9.84 18.96
CA SER A 245 -4.23 9.26 19.90
C SER A 245 -3.59 7.98 19.35
N ILE A 246 -4.39 7.11 18.71
CA ILE A 246 -3.89 5.87 18.10
C ILE A 246 -3.02 6.18 16.86
N GLY A 247 -3.42 7.14 16.00
CA GLY A 247 -2.63 7.55 14.84
C GLY A 247 -1.28 8.16 15.22
N ILE A 248 -1.25 8.99 16.27
CA ILE A 248 -0.01 9.55 16.83
C ILE A 248 0.87 8.43 17.44
N LEU A 249 0.25 7.50 18.18
CA LEU A 249 0.95 6.33 18.71
C LEU A 249 1.53 5.46 17.59
N ALA A 250 0.78 5.28 16.51
CA ALA A 250 1.25 4.53 15.34
C ALA A 250 2.47 5.19 14.70
N ASN A 251 2.46 6.51 14.50
CA ASN A 251 3.62 7.23 14.01
C ASN A 251 4.82 7.08 14.96
N TYR A 252 4.58 7.16 16.28
CA TYR A 252 5.65 6.96 17.26
C TYR A 252 6.24 5.55 17.19
N VAL A 253 5.41 4.51 17.06
CA VAL A 253 5.86 3.10 16.96
C VAL A 253 6.62 2.86 15.67
N LEU A 254 6.13 3.38 14.54
CA LEU A 254 6.73 3.17 13.23
C LEU A 254 8.08 3.86 13.11
N PHE A 255 8.17 5.13 13.49
CA PHE A 255 9.39 5.93 13.33
C PHE A 255 10.37 5.84 14.52
N GLY A 256 9.93 5.32 15.68
CA GLY A 256 10.77 5.08 16.85
C GLY A 256 11.22 3.62 16.94
N PRO A 257 10.49 2.73 17.62
CA PRO A 257 10.91 1.33 17.84
C PRO A 257 11.15 0.51 16.58
N LEU A 258 10.41 0.75 15.48
CA LEU A 258 10.61 0.05 14.20
C LEU A 258 11.68 0.68 13.32
N HIS A 259 12.27 1.80 13.76
CA HIS A 259 13.38 2.47 13.08
C HIS A 259 13.15 2.79 11.59
N ILE A 260 11.87 2.96 11.17
CA ILE A 260 11.59 3.38 9.79
C ILE A 260 12.21 4.78 9.60
N PRO A 261 13.05 4.97 8.57
CA PRO A 261 13.67 6.26 8.30
C PRO A 261 12.62 7.36 8.15
N PHE A 262 12.84 8.48 8.82
CA PHE A 262 11.94 9.62 8.76
C PHE A 262 12.74 10.92 8.66
N ALA A 263 12.64 11.58 7.52
CA ALA A 263 13.43 12.78 7.24
C ALA A 263 12.73 14.08 7.67
N GLY A 264 11.39 14.07 7.73
CA GLY A 264 10.59 15.28 7.93
C GLY A 264 10.32 15.66 9.38
N SER A 265 9.27 16.48 9.61
CA SER A 265 8.83 16.92 10.93
C SER A 265 7.71 16.03 11.50
N LEU A 266 7.96 15.35 12.63
CA LEU A 266 6.96 14.54 13.33
C LEU A 266 5.71 15.35 13.75
N TRP A 267 5.87 16.61 14.09
CA TRP A 267 4.74 17.49 14.41
C TRP A 267 3.82 17.67 13.21
N LEU A 268 4.41 17.92 12.05
CA LEU A 268 3.66 18.10 10.81
C LEU A 268 2.99 16.78 10.39
N MET A 269 3.70 15.66 10.51
CA MET A 269 3.15 14.32 10.26
C MET A 269 1.94 14.03 11.15
N ASN A 270 2.03 14.31 12.44
CA ASN A 270 0.93 14.12 13.37
C ASN A 270 -0.25 15.07 13.07
N ALA A 271 0.02 16.32 12.67
CA ALA A 271 -1.03 17.26 12.28
C ALA A 271 -1.78 16.78 11.02
N VAL A 272 -1.05 16.28 10.01
CA VAL A 272 -1.65 15.71 8.80
C VAL A 272 -2.40 14.42 9.11
N THR A 273 -1.91 13.60 10.04
CA THR A 273 -2.61 12.39 10.53
C THR A 273 -3.96 12.74 11.18
N VAL A 274 -4.00 13.75 12.05
CA VAL A 274 -5.25 14.22 12.66
C VAL A 274 -6.21 14.76 11.59
N LEU A 275 -5.70 15.53 10.64
CA LEU A 275 -6.50 16.06 9.53
C LEU A 275 -7.08 14.92 8.66
N PHE A 276 -6.29 13.89 8.37
CA PHE A 276 -6.73 12.69 7.66
C PHE A 276 -7.87 11.96 8.38
N ILE A 277 -7.76 11.80 9.70
CA ILE A 277 -8.81 11.18 10.52
C ILE A 277 -10.10 11.98 10.41
N ILE A 278 -10.03 13.30 10.55
CA ILE A 278 -11.19 14.19 10.43
C ILE A 278 -11.78 14.16 9.00
N ALA A 279 -10.93 14.17 7.97
CA ALA A 279 -11.35 14.07 6.57
C ALA A 279 -12.05 12.72 6.28
N THR A 280 -11.55 11.63 6.85
CA THR A 280 -12.15 10.30 6.74
C THR A 280 -13.52 10.24 7.43
N GLN A 281 -13.65 10.81 8.62
CA GLN A 281 -14.94 10.96 9.30
C GLN A 281 -15.90 11.85 8.49
N ALA A 282 -15.39 12.92 7.90
CA ALA A 282 -16.17 13.81 7.03
C ALA A 282 -16.72 13.07 5.81
N LEU A 283 -15.88 12.24 5.16
CA LEU A 283 -16.31 11.37 4.06
C LEU A 283 -17.42 10.40 4.53
N ALA A 284 -17.27 9.79 5.70
CA ALA A 284 -18.28 8.91 6.26
C ALA A 284 -19.63 9.61 6.50
N VAL A 285 -19.60 10.84 7.03
CA VAL A 285 -20.78 11.69 7.20
C VAL A 285 -21.42 12.03 5.86
N PHE A 286 -20.60 12.37 4.86
CA PHE A 286 -21.06 12.65 3.50
C PHE A 286 -21.78 11.45 2.91
N ILE A 287 -21.17 10.27 2.91
CA ILE A 287 -21.75 9.04 2.36
C ILE A 287 -23.03 8.66 3.12
N TYR A 288 -23.03 8.77 4.46
CA TYR A 288 -24.22 8.51 5.28
C TYR A 288 -25.37 9.46 4.95
N SER A 289 -25.08 10.72 4.67
CA SER A 289 -26.10 11.71 4.29
C SER A 289 -26.78 11.40 2.96
N VAL A 290 -26.05 10.74 2.04
CA VAL A 290 -26.58 10.29 0.75
C VAL A 290 -27.38 8.99 0.90
N PHE A 291 -26.90 8.05 1.74
CA PHE A 291 -27.50 6.71 1.94
C PHE A 291 -27.81 6.48 3.42
N PRO A 292 -28.89 7.03 3.98
CA PRO A 292 -29.14 7.09 5.42
C PRO A 292 -29.64 5.77 6.06
N LYS A 293 -29.58 4.65 5.37
CA LYS A 293 -30.00 3.34 5.90
C LYS A 293 -28.80 2.51 6.33
N ILE A 294 -28.74 2.13 7.61
CA ILE A 294 -27.60 1.43 8.22
C ILE A 294 -27.27 0.10 7.54
N ALA A 295 -28.28 -0.63 7.05
CA ALA A 295 -28.08 -1.91 6.36
C ALA A 295 -27.27 -1.76 5.06
N TYR A 296 -27.42 -0.65 4.36
CA TYR A 296 -26.78 -0.39 3.07
C TYR A 296 -25.44 0.29 3.23
N ILE A 297 -25.39 1.25 4.16
CA ILE A 297 -24.25 2.12 4.29
C ILE A 297 -22.97 1.39 4.76
N ILE A 298 -23.11 0.38 5.63
CA ILE A 298 -21.97 -0.43 6.09
C ILE A 298 -21.30 -1.11 4.89
N SER A 299 -22.08 -1.66 3.97
CA SER A 299 -21.56 -2.28 2.77
C SER A 299 -20.93 -1.27 1.80
N VAL A 300 -21.58 -0.12 1.58
CA VAL A 300 -21.04 0.95 0.74
C VAL A 300 -19.71 1.46 1.31
N VAL A 301 -19.65 1.69 2.61
CA VAL A 301 -18.44 2.20 3.26
C VAL A 301 -17.32 1.15 3.27
N SER A 302 -17.63 -0.12 3.43
CA SER A 302 -16.64 -1.20 3.30
C SER A 302 -16.07 -1.25 1.88
N MET A 303 -16.92 -1.12 0.87
CA MET A 303 -16.51 -1.04 -0.54
C MET A 303 -15.64 0.21 -0.79
N VAL A 304 -16.06 1.38 -0.31
CA VAL A 304 -15.28 2.63 -0.43
C VAL A 304 -13.93 2.50 0.27
N GLY A 305 -13.90 1.90 1.46
CA GLY A 305 -12.65 1.68 2.20
C GLY A 305 -11.68 0.76 1.46
N SER A 306 -12.16 -0.34 0.89
CA SER A 306 -11.33 -1.27 0.13
C SER A 306 -10.86 -0.70 -1.22
N LEU A 307 -11.70 0.06 -1.92
CA LEU A 307 -11.30 0.80 -3.13
C LEU A 307 -10.25 1.87 -2.79
N GLY A 308 -10.39 2.56 -1.66
CA GLY A 308 -9.40 3.50 -1.17
C GLY A 308 -8.02 2.87 -0.98
N ALA A 309 -7.97 1.62 -0.52
CA ALA A 309 -6.73 0.86 -0.41
C ALA A 309 -6.02 0.69 -1.77
N THR A 310 -6.77 0.27 -2.77
CA THR A 310 -6.27 0.02 -4.12
C THR A 310 -5.85 1.32 -4.83
N LEU A 311 -6.63 2.40 -4.63
CA LEU A 311 -6.41 3.70 -5.27
C LEU A 311 -5.52 4.66 -4.44
N SER A 312 -4.94 4.17 -3.33
CA SER A 312 -4.05 4.96 -2.47
C SER A 312 -2.72 5.34 -3.12
N GLY A 313 -2.30 4.63 -4.17
CA GLY A 313 -0.97 4.76 -4.77
C GLY A 313 0.11 3.88 -4.14
N VAL A 314 -0.23 3.09 -3.10
CA VAL A 314 0.72 2.21 -2.40
C VAL A 314 1.06 0.98 -3.23
N THR A 315 0.05 0.30 -3.76
CA THR A 315 0.23 -0.96 -4.51
C THR A 315 0.56 -0.73 -5.98
N PHE A 316 0.13 0.39 -6.54
CA PHE A 316 0.39 0.78 -7.92
C PHE A 316 0.54 2.30 -8.02
N PRO A 317 1.62 2.81 -8.65
CA PRO A 317 1.87 4.24 -8.73
C PRO A 317 0.72 4.99 -9.39
N VAL A 318 0.25 6.06 -8.74
CA VAL A 318 -0.89 6.86 -9.23
C VAL A 318 -0.61 7.46 -10.61
N THR A 319 0.64 7.84 -10.87
CA THR A 319 1.10 8.41 -12.14
C THR A 319 1.02 7.42 -13.31
N ALA A 320 1.01 6.11 -13.01
CA ALA A 320 0.88 5.06 -14.02
C ALA A 320 -0.57 4.61 -14.24
N MET A 321 -1.52 5.12 -13.47
CA MET A 321 -2.95 4.81 -13.63
C MET A 321 -3.54 5.50 -14.86
N TYR A 322 -4.52 4.86 -15.49
CA TYR A 322 -5.30 5.51 -16.55
C TYR A 322 -6.06 6.73 -16.03
N ALA A 323 -6.21 7.74 -16.86
CA ALA A 323 -6.81 9.03 -16.47
C ALA A 323 -8.14 8.94 -15.70
N PRO A 324 -9.13 8.09 -16.04
CA PRO A 324 -10.35 7.96 -15.26
C PRO A 324 -10.12 7.37 -13.85
N VAL A 325 -9.22 6.39 -13.73
CA VAL A 325 -8.87 5.77 -12.45
C VAL A 325 -8.09 6.75 -11.58
N HIS A 326 -7.15 7.45 -12.18
CA HIS A 326 -6.42 8.54 -11.55
C HIS A 326 -7.38 9.62 -10.99
N ALA A 327 -8.35 10.06 -11.80
CA ALA A 327 -9.38 11.00 -11.35
C ALA A 327 -10.22 10.44 -10.19
N ALA A 328 -10.62 9.16 -10.26
CA ALA A 328 -11.38 8.51 -9.19
C ALA A 328 -10.57 8.40 -7.88
N SER A 329 -9.25 8.29 -7.95
CA SER A 329 -8.41 8.21 -6.76
C SER A 329 -8.50 9.45 -5.85
N TYR A 330 -8.81 10.61 -6.41
CA TYR A 330 -9.00 11.85 -5.63
C TYR A 330 -10.17 11.80 -4.65
N LEU A 331 -11.09 10.86 -4.80
CA LEU A 331 -12.25 10.69 -3.90
C LEU A 331 -11.89 10.04 -2.55
N PHE A 332 -10.65 9.61 -2.36
CA PHE A 332 -10.23 8.86 -1.17
C PHE A 332 -9.23 9.65 -0.32
N PRO A 333 -9.57 9.96 0.95
CA PRO A 333 -8.66 10.68 1.85
C PRO A 333 -7.30 10.02 2.04
N VAL A 334 -7.27 8.66 2.05
CA VAL A 334 -6.04 7.91 2.24
C VAL A 334 -5.01 8.16 1.13
N ARG A 335 -5.44 8.40 -0.11
CA ARG A 335 -4.52 8.77 -1.19
C ARG A 335 -3.73 10.04 -0.87
N HIS A 336 -4.44 11.10 -0.48
CA HIS A 336 -3.83 12.40 -0.16
C HIS A 336 -2.96 12.32 1.09
N PHE A 337 -3.41 11.53 2.07
CA PHE A 337 -2.60 11.26 3.26
C PHE A 337 -1.31 10.52 2.90
N THR A 338 -1.39 9.46 2.08
CA THR A 338 -0.21 8.67 1.68
C THR A 338 0.78 9.52 0.89
N GLU A 339 0.32 10.35 -0.03
CA GLU A 339 1.15 11.28 -0.81
C GLU A 339 1.88 12.28 0.10
N ALA A 340 1.17 12.92 1.02
CA ALA A 340 1.77 13.83 1.99
C ALA A 340 2.74 13.12 2.94
N ALA A 341 2.39 11.91 3.39
CA ALA A 341 3.23 11.11 4.27
C ALA A 341 4.53 10.68 3.57
N GLN A 342 4.46 10.18 2.34
CA GLN A 342 5.64 9.81 1.56
C GLN A 342 6.58 11.00 1.32
N ALA A 343 6.01 12.18 1.03
CA ALA A 343 6.80 13.40 0.88
C ALA A 343 7.58 13.75 2.15
N MET A 344 6.98 13.55 3.33
CA MET A 344 7.65 13.79 4.61
C MET A 344 8.62 12.67 5.01
N ILE A 345 8.29 11.41 4.72
CA ILE A 345 9.10 10.24 5.10
C ILE A 345 10.40 10.22 4.30
N TYR A 346 10.30 10.33 2.97
CA TYR A 346 11.43 10.07 2.08
C TYR A 346 12.18 11.35 1.65
N PHE A 347 11.46 12.43 1.38
CA PHE A 347 12.05 13.55 0.64
C PHE A 347 12.47 14.73 1.51
N ASP A 348 12.18 14.70 2.84
CA ASP A 348 12.28 15.91 3.68
C ASP A 348 11.65 17.14 3.00
N ALA A 349 10.54 16.87 2.30
CA ALA A 349 9.88 17.89 1.52
C ALA A 349 9.18 18.88 2.46
N GLY A 350 9.45 20.14 2.27
CA GLY A 350 8.74 21.21 2.99
C GLY A 350 7.25 21.22 2.62
N PHE A 351 6.44 21.85 3.46
CA PHE A 351 4.97 21.94 3.28
C PHE A 351 4.54 22.40 1.87
N ALA A 352 5.37 23.23 1.20
CA ALA A 352 5.11 23.71 -0.15
C ALA A 352 4.96 22.59 -1.22
N TYR A 353 5.45 21.38 -0.95
CA TYR A 353 5.40 20.28 -1.92
C TYR A 353 4.15 19.40 -1.79
N PHE A 354 3.54 19.34 -0.61
CA PHE A 354 2.34 18.53 -0.39
C PHE A 354 1.12 19.32 0.10
N TRP A 355 1.17 20.67 0.00
CA TRP A 355 0.05 21.52 0.40
C TRP A 355 -1.24 21.19 -0.35
N GLN A 356 -1.16 20.73 -1.60
CA GLN A 356 -2.31 20.34 -2.41
C GLN A 356 -3.03 19.14 -1.79
N SER A 357 -2.29 18.12 -1.33
CA SER A 357 -2.86 16.96 -0.64
C SER A 357 -3.52 17.37 0.68
N VAL A 358 -2.90 18.28 1.44
CA VAL A 358 -3.49 18.85 2.65
C VAL A 358 -4.75 19.66 2.34
N ALA A 359 -4.71 20.50 1.30
CA ALA A 359 -5.88 21.27 0.86
C ALA A 359 -7.05 20.36 0.45
N THR A 360 -6.77 19.25 -0.24
CA THR A 360 -7.79 18.28 -0.62
C THR A 360 -8.41 17.60 0.60
N LEU A 361 -7.64 17.30 1.64
CA LEU A 361 -8.18 16.79 2.90
C LEU A 361 -9.17 17.80 3.54
N PHE A 362 -8.92 19.11 3.44
CA PHE A 362 -9.88 20.13 3.88
C PHE A 362 -11.14 20.17 3.02
N ILE A 363 -11.06 19.84 1.72
CA ILE A 363 -12.25 19.78 0.84
C ILE A 363 -13.25 18.73 1.33
N PHE A 364 -12.79 17.60 1.87
CA PHE A 364 -13.68 16.59 2.48
C PHE A 364 -14.48 17.16 3.66
N LEU A 365 -13.84 17.98 4.49
CA LEU A 365 -14.53 18.65 5.60
C LEU A 365 -15.59 19.60 5.08
N LEU A 366 -15.24 20.40 4.07
CA LEU A 366 -16.17 21.34 3.45
C LEU A 366 -17.36 20.62 2.82
N ALA A 367 -17.12 19.52 2.09
CA ALA A 367 -18.17 18.71 1.49
C ALA A 367 -19.13 18.13 2.55
N ALA A 368 -18.59 17.65 3.67
CA ALA A 368 -19.40 17.17 4.79
C ALA A 368 -20.25 18.31 5.40
N LEU A 369 -19.68 19.48 5.60
CA LEU A 369 -20.43 20.64 6.12
C LEU A 369 -21.57 21.05 5.20
N LEU A 370 -21.35 21.05 3.90
CA LEU A 370 -22.37 21.42 2.90
C LEU A 370 -23.53 20.41 2.85
N ILE A 371 -23.29 19.13 3.16
CA ILE A 371 -24.34 18.09 3.11
C ILE A 371 -25.09 17.91 4.43
N LEU A 372 -24.65 18.51 5.54
CA LEU A 372 -25.33 18.40 6.85
C LEU A 372 -26.83 18.77 6.84
N PRO A 373 -27.31 19.77 6.05
CA PRO A 373 -28.74 20.03 5.95
C PRO A 373 -29.55 18.85 5.42
N LEU A 374 -28.98 18.06 4.48
CA LEU A 374 -29.61 16.85 3.97
C LEU A 374 -29.70 15.78 5.05
N LEU A 375 -28.64 15.58 5.84
CA LEU A 375 -28.63 14.67 6.98
C LEU A 375 -29.72 15.06 8.00
N LYS A 376 -29.82 16.36 8.32
CA LYS A 376 -30.87 16.87 9.22
C LYS A 376 -32.27 16.59 8.70
N TRP A 377 -32.49 16.74 7.40
CA TRP A 377 -33.78 16.47 6.76
C TRP A 377 -34.15 14.98 6.89
N TRP A 378 -33.19 14.08 6.62
CA TRP A 378 -33.39 12.64 6.79
C TRP A 378 -33.73 12.25 8.24
N ILE A 379 -32.99 12.77 9.22
CA ILE A 379 -33.25 12.53 10.65
C ILE A 379 -34.66 12.95 11.01
N LYS A 380 -35.10 14.14 10.58
CA LYS A 380 -36.45 14.64 10.86
C LYS A 380 -37.55 13.83 10.18
N LYS A 381 -37.26 13.33 8.97
CA LYS A 381 -38.19 12.47 8.22
C LYS A 381 -38.39 11.16 8.95
N GLU A 382 -37.32 10.50 9.38
CA GLU A 382 -37.35 9.22 10.09
C GLU A 382 -38.12 9.35 11.42
N ILE A 383 -37.84 10.40 12.22
CA ILE A 383 -38.56 10.69 13.48
C ILE A 383 -40.07 10.82 13.23
N ARG A 384 -40.47 11.44 12.12
CA ARG A 384 -41.88 11.59 11.73
C ARG A 384 -42.51 10.26 11.33
N GLU A 385 -41.79 9.43 10.58
CA GLU A 385 -42.26 8.13 10.13
C GLU A 385 -42.39 7.14 11.31
N GLU A 386 -41.45 7.14 12.27
CA GLU A 386 -41.54 6.36 13.52
C GLU A 386 -42.76 6.76 14.34
N ALA A 387 -43.06 8.05 14.46
CA ALA A 387 -44.24 8.55 15.17
C ALA A 387 -45.56 8.10 14.53
N ILE A 388 -45.60 7.89 13.22
CA ILE A 388 -46.77 7.43 12.46
C ILE A 388 -46.89 5.90 12.51
N SER A 389 -45.74 5.16 12.52
CA SER A 389 -45.68 3.69 12.46
C SER A 389 -45.86 2.99 13.82
N ALA A 390 -46.09 3.72 14.91
CA ALA A 390 -46.23 3.17 16.25
C ALA A 390 -47.47 2.26 16.48
N SER A 391 -48.17 1.83 15.41
CA SER A 391 -49.16 0.77 15.45
C SER A 391 -48.49 -0.62 15.36
N PRO A 392 -48.89 -1.60 16.21
CA PRO A 392 -48.28 -2.92 16.24
C PRO A 392 -48.48 -3.66 14.91
N SER A 393 -47.36 -4.01 14.28
CA SER A 393 -47.39 -4.89 13.10
C SER A 393 -47.94 -6.26 13.50
N PRO A 394 -48.88 -6.84 12.74
CA PRO A 394 -49.37 -8.20 13.02
C PRO A 394 -48.21 -9.19 12.95
N CYS A 395 -48.14 -10.05 13.96
CA CYS A 395 -47.15 -11.13 14.05
C CYS A 395 -47.29 -12.04 12.82
N PRO A 396 -46.23 -12.43 12.14
CA PRO A 396 -46.33 -13.32 10.99
C PRO A 396 -46.82 -14.69 11.44
N PRO A 397 -47.71 -15.34 10.63
CA PRO A 397 -48.25 -16.62 10.97
C PRO A 397 -47.22 -17.73 10.92
N THR A 398 -47.34 -18.62 11.88
CA THR A 398 -46.77 -19.94 12.09
C THR A 398 -46.12 -20.68 10.91
N ALA A 399 -44.99 -21.33 11.27
CA ALA A 399 -44.34 -22.47 10.56
C ALA A 399 -44.22 -22.35 9.04
N LEU A 400 -43.30 -21.55 8.58
CA LEU A 400 -42.87 -21.56 7.18
C LEU A 400 -42.05 -22.84 6.90
N SER A 401 -42.37 -23.57 5.85
CA SER A 401 -41.51 -24.66 5.40
C SER A 401 -40.15 -24.13 4.96
N THR A 402 -39.08 -24.90 5.11
CA THR A 402 -37.74 -24.51 4.72
C THR A 402 -37.68 -23.96 3.28
N ALA A 403 -38.45 -24.55 2.38
CA ALA A 403 -38.54 -24.11 0.98
C ALA A 403 -39.20 -22.74 0.82
N SER A 404 -40.19 -22.38 1.65
CA SER A 404 -40.83 -21.06 1.62
C SER A 404 -39.92 -19.99 2.21
N VAL A 405 -39.10 -20.32 3.24
CA VAL A 405 -38.08 -19.43 3.78
C VAL A 405 -37.00 -19.14 2.73
N ILE A 406 -36.50 -20.19 2.07
CA ILE A 406 -35.50 -20.03 1.00
C ILE A 406 -36.03 -19.16 -0.14
N ARG A 407 -37.26 -19.41 -0.57
CA ARG A 407 -37.90 -18.60 -1.64
C ARG A 407 -38.10 -17.14 -1.21
N HIS A 408 -38.50 -16.91 0.04
CA HIS A 408 -38.63 -15.55 0.59
C HIS A 408 -37.29 -14.82 0.66
N GLU A 409 -36.27 -15.49 1.14
CA GLU A 409 -34.91 -14.93 1.19
C GLU A 409 -34.34 -14.64 -0.20
N TRP A 410 -34.52 -15.54 -1.16
CA TRP A 410 -34.11 -15.29 -2.55
C TRP A 410 -34.85 -14.09 -3.15
N HIS A 411 -36.14 -13.97 -2.89
CA HIS A 411 -36.91 -12.81 -3.35
C HIS A 411 -36.45 -11.53 -2.67
N ALA A 412 -36.21 -11.58 -1.37
CA ALA A 412 -35.66 -10.43 -0.61
C ALA A 412 -34.28 -10.01 -1.12
N ILE A 413 -33.40 -10.96 -1.44
CA ILE A 413 -32.07 -10.70 -2.05
C ILE A 413 -32.25 -10.07 -3.43
N ALA A 414 -33.08 -10.63 -4.29
CA ALA A 414 -33.28 -10.19 -5.68
C ALA A 414 -33.99 -8.83 -5.80
N THR A 415 -34.80 -8.47 -4.80
CA THR A 415 -35.58 -7.21 -4.80
C THR A 415 -34.91 -6.11 -3.97
N ASN A 416 -33.90 -6.44 -3.16
CA ASN A 416 -33.22 -5.46 -2.31
C ASN A 416 -32.06 -4.80 -3.08
N PRO A 417 -32.20 -3.51 -3.46
CA PRO A 417 -31.19 -2.82 -4.29
C PRO A 417 -29.82 -2.73 -3.61
N ALA A 418 -29.75 -2.81 -2.28
CA ALA A 418 -28.48 -2.77 -1.59
C ALA A 418 -27.74 -4.10 -1.60
N ILE A 419 -28.45 -5.20 -1.44
CA ILE A 419 -27.85 -6.52 -1.57
C ILE A 419 -27.36 -6.71 -3.01
N LEU A 420 -28.14 -6.27 -4.00
CA LEU A 420 -27.72 -6.28 -5.41
C LEU A 420 -26.54 -5.37 -5.67
N LEU A 421 -26.48 -4.17 -5.06
CA LEU A 421 -25.35 -3.27 -5.17
C LEU A 421 -24.07 -3.90 -4.63
N VAL A 422 -24.14 -4.64 -3.53
CA VAL A 422 -22.95 -5.29 -2.92
C VAL A 422 -22.55 -6.54 -3.69
N LEU A 423 -23.52 -7.43 -4.00
CA LEU A 423 -23.24 -8.69 -4.70
C LEU A 423 -22.82 -8.47 -6.16
N ALA A 424 -23.61 -7.73 -6.93
CA ALA A 424 -23.33 -7.49 -8.33
C ALA A 424 -22.42 -6.28 -8.53
N GLY A 425 -22.74 -5.15 -7.90
CA GLY A 425 -22.00 -3.91 -8.02
C GLY A 425 -20.59 -4.00 -7.47
N GLY A 426 -20.40 -4.62 -6.30
CA GLY A 426 -19.09 -4.81 -5.68
C GLY A 426 -18.18 -5.70 -6.52
N ILE A 427 -18.67 -6.89 -6.92
CA ILE A 427 -17.88 -7.84 -7.72
C ILE A 427 -17.57 -7.25 -9.10
N PHE A 428 -18.57 -6.65 -9.76
CA PHE A 428 -18.43 -6.08 -11.09
C PHE A 428 -17.49 -4.85 -11.07
N LEU A 429 -17.70 -3.92 -10.14
CA LEU A 429 -16.88 -2.72 -10.00
C LEU A 429 -15.43 -3.09 -9.65
N TYR A 430 -15.24 -4.02 -8.70
CA TYR A 430 -13.92 -4.45 -8.29
C TYR A 430 -13.20 -5.19 -9.43
N GLY A 431 -13.88 -6.12 -10.09
CA GLY A 431 -13.32 -6.87 -11.21
C GLY A 431 -12.94 -5.98 -12.40
N LEU A 432 -13.80 -5.04 -12.79
CA LEU A 432 -13.50 -4.09 -13.85
C LEU A 432 -12.41 -3.11 -13.47
N LEU A 433 -12.52 -2.48 -12.30
CA LEU A 433 -11.61 -1.42 -11.86
C LEU A 433 -10.22 -1.98 -11.62
N TYR A 434 -10.13 -3.17 -11.01
CA TYR A 434 -8.86 -3.85 -10.75
C TYR A 434 -8.17 -4.24 -12.06
N ASN A 435 -8.88 -4.91 -12.97
CA ASN A 435 -8.32 -5.26 -14.28
C ASN A 435 -7.93 -4.02 -15.08
N TYR A 436 -8.76 -2.98 -15.06
CA TYR A 436 -8.47 -1.74 -15.78
C TYR A 436 -7.26 -0.98 -15.20
N MET A 437 -7.10 -1.00 -13.86
CA MET A 437 -5.99 -0.36 -13.18
C MET A 437 -4.65 -1.05 -13.49
N TYR A 438 -4.64 -2.39 -13.46
CA TYR A 438 -3.43 -3.18 -13.71
C TYR A 438 -3.23 -3.57 -15.18
N ALA A 439 -4.16 -3.22 -16.09
CA ALA A 439 -4.04 -3.54 -17.51
C ALA A 439 -2.75 -3.03 -18.21
N PRO A 440 -2.13 -1.90 -17.78
CA PRO A 440 -0.85 -1.50 -18.34
C PRO A 440 0.30 -2.46 -18.03
N ASN A 441 0.18 -3.34 -17.04
CA ASN A 441 1.14 -4.35 -16.56
C ASN A 441 2.57 -3.86 -16.26
N LEU A 442 2.98 -2.74 -16.85
CA LEU A 442 4.29 -2.14 -16.69
C LEU A 442 4.13 -0.64 -16.48
N VAL A 443 4.92 -0.09 -15.59
CA VAL A 443 5.07 1.35 -15.46
C VAL A 443 5.70 1.86 -16.77
N ARG A 444 5.00 2.72 -17.47
CA ARG A 444 5.49 3.36 -18.70
C ARG A 444 5.69 4.84 -18.46
N LYS A 445 6.67 5.42 -19.17
CA LYS A 445 6.97 6.85 -19.13
C LYS A 445 7.28 7.34 -17.70
N ALA A 446 8.05 6.55 -16.92
CA ALA A 446 8.57 7.02 -15.65
C ALA A 446 9.39 8.29 -15.89
N PRO A 447 9.08 9.43 -15.25
CA PRO A 447 9.80 10.68 -15.49
C PRO A 447 11.22 10.60 -14.94
N VAL A 448 12.21 10.90 -15.78
CA VAL A 448 13.64 10.84 -15.45
C VAL A 448 14.30 12.16 -15.80
N ALA A 449 15.12 12.69 -14.89
CA ALA A 449 16.00 13.81 -15.16
C ALA A 449 17.34 13.32 -15.76
N VAL A 450 17.90 14.07 -16.68
CA VAL A 450 19.21 13.78 -17.25
C VAL A 450 20.17 14.91 -16.90
N VAL A 451 21.31 14.54 -16.35
CA VAL A 451 22.43 15.47 -16.06
C VAL A 451 23.62 15.05 -16.92
N ASP A 452 23.80 15.72 -18.05
CA ASP A 452 24.93 15.45 -18.97
C ASP A 452 26.02 16.49 -18.78
N LEU A 453 27.13 16.08 -18.15
CA LEU A 453 28.33 16.90 -17.97
C LEU A 453 29.36 16.64 -19.07
N SER A 454 29.28 15.51 -19.76
CA SER A 454 30.31 15.13 -20.74
C SER A 454 30.07 15.74 -22.12
N HIS A 455 28.82 16.02 -22.48
CA HIS A 455 28.40 16.52 -23.80
C HIS A 455 29.03 15.76 -24.99
N SER A 456 29.38 14.49 -24.75
CA SER A 456 30.07 13.65 -25.71
C SER A 456 29.13 13.07 -26.79
N ALA A 457 29.70 12.44 -27.83
CA ALA A 457 28.88 11.68 -28.78
C ALA A 457 28.20 10.48 -28.13
N LEU A 458 28.90 9.86 -27.16
CA LEU A 458 28.40 8.70 -26.42
C LEU A 458 27.25 9.09 -25.45
N SER A 459 27.39 10.19 -24.72
CA SER A 459 26.30 10.67 -23.84
C SER A 459 25.04 10.99 -24.62
N ARG A 460 25.16 11.63 -25.79
CA ARG A 460 24.02 11.90 -26.67
C ARG A 460 23.35 10.62 -27.17
N GLU A 461 24.11 9.56 -27.43
CA GLU A 461 23.56 8.26 -27.85
C GLU A 461 22.78 7.60 -26.67
N TYR A 462 23.33 7.61 -25.45
CA TYR A 462 22.61 7.14 -24.27
C TYR A 462 21.32 7.91 -24.01
N ILE A 463 21.34 9.22 -24.14
CA ILE A 463 20.15 10.06 -24.00
C ILE A 463 19.12 9.69 -25.09
N ARG A 464 19.56 9.43 -26.33
CA ARG A 464 18.67 8.99 -27.41
C ARG A 464 18.03 7.64 -27.10
N LEU A 465 18.77 6.68 -26.57
CA LEU A 465 18.25 5.39 -26.14
C LEU A 465 17.23 5.55 -25.00
N LEU A 466 17.47 6.46 -24.07
CA LEU A 466 16.54 6.78 -22.99
C LEU A 466 15.21 7.33 -23.52
N TYR A 467 15.24 8.22 -24.53
CA TYR A 467 14.05 8.70 -25.21
C TYR A 467 13.30 7.61 -25.99
N ALA A 468 14.03 6.63 -26.53
CA ALA A 468 13.45 5.52 -27.29
C ALA A 468 12.85 4.44 -26.39
N THR A 469 13.19 4.42 -25.10
CA THR A 469 12.75 3.42 -24.15
C THR A 469 11.32 3.72 -23.68
N PRO A 470 10.36 2.81 -23.88
CA PRO A 470 8.95 3.08 -23.52
C PRO A 470 8.68 3.18 -22.01
N GLN A 471 9.61 2.69 -21.18
CA GLN A 471 9.51 2.72 -19.73
C GLN A 471 9.86 4.08 -19.14
N THR A 472 10.67 4.89 -19.82
CA THR A 472 11.15 6.18 -19.35
C THR A 472 10.60 7.34 -20.15
N ALA A 473 10.48 8.50 -19.52
CA ALA A 473 10.20 9.78 -20.16
C ALA A 473 11.16 10.82 -19.60
N VAL A 474 11.97 11.43 -20.47
CA VAL A 474 12.87 12.50 -20.04
C VAL A 474 12.04 13.72 -19.69
N TYR A 475 12.03 14.09 -18.41
CA TYR A 475 11.35 15.27 -17.87
C TYR A 475 12.11 16.55 -18.25
N GLY A 476 13.43 16.53 -18.07
CA GLY A 476 14.29 17.65 -18.40
C GLY A 476 15.76 17.26 -18.41
N GLN A 477 16.55 18.09 -19.05
CA GLN A 477 18.02 17.97 -19.07
C GLN A 477 18.60 19.22 -18.37
N THR A 478 19.55 19.02 -17.48
CA THR A 478 20.25 20.09 -16.76
C THR A 478 21.70 19.73 -16.59
N PRO A 479 22.63 20.69 -16.63
CA PRO A 479 24.02 20.45 -16.25
C PRO A 479 24.22 20.46 -14.72
N ASN A 480 23.18 20.72 -13.92
CA ASN A 480 23.30 20.87 -12.48
C ASN A 480 22.59 19.74 -11.74
N ILE A 481 23.37 18.89 -11.07
CA ILE A 481 22.86 17.78 -10.25
C ILE A 481 21.93 18.27 -9.10
N LEU A 482 22.14 19.46 -8.57
CA LEU A 482 21.32 20.00 -7.50
C LEU A 482 19.91 20.33 -8.00
N GLU A 483 19.79 20.81 -9.22
CA GLU A 483 18.49 21.07 -9.87
C GLU A 483 17.75 19.75 -10.13
N ALA A 484 18.44 18.74 -10.66
CA ALA A 484 17.84 17.41 -10.86
C ALA A 484 17.37 16.78 -9.53
N ARG A 485 18.17 16.93 -8.45
CA ARG A 485 17.76 16.50 -7.10
C ARG A 485 16.56 17.29 -6.56
N GLN A 486 16.45 18.56 -6.92
CA GLN A 486 15.29 19.37 -6.56
C GLN A 486 14.02 18.85 -7.27
N TRP A 487 14.08 18.55 -8.57
CA TRP A 487 12.97 17.91 -9.29
C TRP A 487 12.58 16.57 -8.66
N MET A 488 13.56 15.79 -8.20
CA MET A 488 13.26 14.53 -7.49
C MET A 488 12.58 14.78 -6.14
N LYS A 489 13.02 15.77 -5.36
CA LYS A 489 12.37 16.15 -4.10
C LYS A 489 10.95 16.69 -4.32
N GLN A 490 10.69 17.32 -5.45
CA GLN A 490 9.36 17.80 -5.85
C GLN A 490 8.43 16.66 -6.31
N GLY A 491 8.99 15.46 -6.53
CA GLY A 491 8.24 14.32 -7.07
C GLY A 491 8.02 14.40 -8.57
N ASP A 492 8.65 15.36 -9.27
CA ASP A 492 8.53 15.52 -10.72
C ASP A 492 9.29 14.44 -11.49
N VAL A 493 10.32 13.87 -10.89
CA VAL A 493 11.12 12.78 -11.49
C VAL A 493 11.32 11.62 -10.51
N ALA A 494 11.27 10.42 -11.05
CA ALA A 494 11.47 9.16 -10.31
C ALA A 494 12.93 8.72 -10.25
N GLY A 495 13.78 9.27 -11.12
CA GLY A 495 15.19 8.93 -11.19
C GLY A 495 16.01 10.02 -11.87
N ILE A 496 17.33 9.99 -11.64
CA ILE A 496 18.30 10.89 -12.26
C ILE A 496 19.36 10.04 -12.94
N LEU A 497 19.55 10.26 -14.23
CA LEU A 497 20.71 9.77 -14.99
C LEU A 497 21.79 10.86 -14.94
N TYR A 498 22.95 10.52 -14.37
CA TYR A 498 24.07 11.43 -14.19
C TYR A 498 25.32 10.89 -14.87
#